data_c465168d5027b7fbe295548082fc7077
#
_entry.id   c465168d5027b7fbe295548082fc7077
#
_cell.length_a   1.000
_cell.length_b   1.000
_cell.length_c   1.000
_cell.angle_alpha   90.00
_cell.angle_beta   90.00
_cell.angle_gamma   90.00
#
_symmetry.space_group_name_H-M   'P 1'
#
loop_
_entity.id
_entity.type
_entity.pdbx_description
1 polymer ?
#
loop_
_entity_poly.entity_id
_entity_poly.type
_entity_poly.pdbx_seq_one_letter_code
_entity_poly.pdbx_strand_id
1 'polypeptide(L)'
;MSEIERIAAQAEEDFDLRELSELVRACRSYRRFDEGDPIPEALLVELVNLARQTASGANKQPLRYRVVVEHTERTAVFAQLKWAGALREWDGPEPGERPSGYIVICDAGGGATTPVDEGIAAQTILLAAVQAGYGGCMLHAFNRTGVAEALGLAEAAERMGVSELKPLMVVALGKPAEKVRLEPLEASPDGTTTYWRDAASAHHVPKRSLAGVLV
;
A
#
# COMPACT_ATOMS: atom_id res chain seq x y z
N MET A 1 -21.12 -3.39 -23.04
CA MET A 1 -21.27 -3.75 -21.60
C MET A 1 -21.96 -5.11 -21.55
N SER A 2 -21.33 -6.09 -20.93
CA SER A 2 -21.88 -7.44 -20.76
C SER A 2 -23.09 -7.42 -19.78
N GLU A 3 -23.84 -8.52 -19.75
CA GLU A 3 -24.94 -8.68 -18.79
C GLU A 3 -24.45 -8.57 -17.34
N ILE A 4 -23.31 -9.19 -17.02
CA ILE A 4 -22.68 -9.13 -15.70
C ILE A 4 -22.30 -7.70 -15.31
N GLU A 5 -21.75 -6.90 -16.24
CA GLU A 5 -21.41 -5.50 -15.98
C GLU A 5 -22.66 -4.63 -15.73
N ARG A 6 -23.78 -4.92 -16.40
CA ARG A 6 -25.07 -4.24 -16.14
C ARG A 6 -25.61 -4.57 -14.76
N ILE A 7 -25.55 -5.84 -14.35
CA ILE A 7 -25.95 -6.29 -13.01
C ILE A 7 -25.10 -5.57 -11.94
N ALA A 8 -23.78 -5.50 -12.14
CA ALA A 8 -22.88 -4.84 -11.18
C ALA A 8 -23.15 -3.32 -11.07
N ALA A 9 -23.39 -2.63 -12.20
CA ALA A 9 -23.72 -1.22 -12.21
C ALA A 9 -25.04 -0.94 -11.48
N GLN A 10 -26.06 -1.77 -11.71
CA GLN A 10 -27.34 -1.65 -11.00
C GLN A 10 -27.18 -1.88 -9.49
N ALA A 11 -26.38 -2.88 -9.09
CA ALA A 11 -26.10 -3.14 -7.68
C ALA A 11 -25.34 -1.98 -7.01
N GLU A 12 -24.43 -1.28 -7.71
CA GLU A 12 -23.74 -0.10 -7.18
C GLU A 12 -24.72 1.03 -6.81
N GLU A 13 -25.78 1.20 -7.59
CA GLU A 13 -26.84 2.16 -7.33
C GLU A 13 -27.80 1.70 -6.24
N ASP A 14 -28.31 0.46 -6.34
CA ASP A 14 -29.34 -0.10 -5.46
C ASP A 14 -28.84 -0.24 -3.99
N PHE A 15 -27.56 -0.48 -3.80
CA PHE A 15 -26.93 -0.69 -2.48
C PHE A 15 -26.06 0.49 -2.01
N ASP A 16 -26.13 1.63 -2.69
CA ASP A 16 -25.36 2.85 -2.34
C ASP A 16 -23.85 2.60 -2.14
N LEU A 17 -23.24 1.88 -3.10
CA LEU A 17 -21.81 1.55 -3.07
C LEU A 17 -20.91 2.59 -3.75
N ARG A 18 -21.47 3.72 -4.19
CA ARG A 18 -20.77 4.70 -5.03
C ARG A 18 -19.52 5.26 -4.37
N GLU A 19 -19.61 5.73 -3.15
CA GLU A 19 -18.46 6.31 -2.43
C GLU A 19 -17.34 5.28 -2.23
N LEU A 20 -17.69 4.05 -1.85
CA LEU A 20 -16.72 2.97 -1.69
C LEU A 20 -16.07 2.59 -3.03
N SER A 21 -16.85 2.53 -4.10
CA SER A 21 -16.35 2.25 -5.45
C SER A 21 -15.36 3.31 -5.93
N GLU A 22 -15.67 4.59 -5.72
CA GLU A 22 -14.77 5.70 -6.04
C GLU A 22 -13.47 5.60 -5.23
N LEU A 23 -13.56 5.34 -3.92
CA LEU A 23 -12.42 5.17 -3.03
C LEU A 23 -11.53 4.00 -3.47
N VAL A 24 -12.11 2.85 -3.80
CA VAL A 24 -11.38 1.68 -4.30
C VAL A 24 -10.72 1.98 -5.64
N ARG A 25 -11.37 2.72 -6.56
CA ARG A 25 -10.78 3.13 -7.83
C ARG A 25 -9.64 4.13 -7.66
N ALA A 26 -9.73 5.04 -6.71
CA ALA A 26 -8.70 6.03 -6.39
C ALA A 26 -7.52 5.43 -5.61
N CYS A 27 -7.72 4.34 -4.86
CA CYS A 27 -6.68 3.66 -4.10
C CYS A 27 -5.75 2.87 -5.05
N ARG A 28 -4.66 3.50 -5.47
CA ARG A 28 -3.66 2.94 -6.38
C ARG A 28 -2.29 2.84 -5.72
N SER A 29 -1.41 2.04 -6.32
CA SER A 29 0.00 1.99 -5.90
C SER A 29 0.74 3.22 -6.40
N TYR A 30 0.70 4.31 -5.63
CA TYR A 30 1.47 5.52 -5.89
C TYR A 30 2.92 5.34 -5.45
N ARG A 31 3.86 5.72 -6.31
CA ARG A 31 5.30 5.56 -6.07
C ARG A 31 6.09 6.84 -6.23
N ARG A 32 5.42 7.95 -6.60
CA ARG A 32 5.95 9.31 -6.62
C ARG A 32 5.04 10.19 -5.79
N PHE A 33 5.65 11.00 -4.97
CA PHE A 33 4.97 11.84 -3.97
C PHE A 33 5.50 13.26 -4.02
N ASP A 34 4.72 14.20 -3.53
CA ASP A 34 5.18 15.56 -3.27
C ASP A 34 5.80 15.60 -1.87
N GLU A 35 7.13 15.68 -1.79
CA GLU A 35 7.82 15.81 -0.50
C GLU A 35 7.58 17.17 0.16
N GLY A 36 7.11 18.17 -0.60
CA GLY A 36 6.77 19.52 -0.09
C GLY A 36 5.43 19.55 0.66
N ASP A 37 4.57 18.55 0.46
CA ASP A 37 3.30 18.36 1.21
C ASP A 37 3.36 17.05 2.02
N PRO A 38 4.10 17.03 3.15
CA PRO A 38 4.34 15.80 3.91
C PRO A 38 3.07 15.32 4.62
N ILE A 39 2.92 13.99 4.68
CA ILE A 39 1.85 13.37 5.45
C ILE A 39 2.06 13.63 6.95
N PRO A 40 1.03 14.15 7.68
CA PRO A 40 1.16 14.39 9.12
C PRO A 40 1.33 13.09 9.92
N GLU A 41 2.20 13.10 10.93
CA GLU A 41 2.38 11.97 11.84
C GLU A 41 1.06 11.54 12.51
N ALA A 42 0.24 12.50 12.91
CA ALA A 42 -1.06 12.24 13.52
C ALA A 42 -1.98 11.43 12.59
N LEU A 43 -1.92 11.67 11.28
CA LEU A 43 -2.66 10.86 10.31
C LEU A 43 -2.08 9.44 10.24
N LEU A 44 -0.77 9.26 10.20
CA LEU A 44 -0.15 7.92 10.18
C LEU A 44 -0.55 7.11 11.42
N VAL A 45 -0.60 7.73 12.59
CA VAL A 45 -1.07 7.09 13.83
C VAL A 45 -2.55 6.70 13.71
N GLU A 46 -3.40 7.56 13.15
CA GLU A 46 -4.82 7.23 12.94
C GLU A 46 -5.01 6.13 11.90
N LEU A 47 -4.20 6.08 10.84
CA LEU A 47 -4.21 4.97 9.89
C LEU A 47 -3.91 3.62 10.57
N VAL A 48 -2.96 3.60 11.50
CA VAL A 48 -2.68 2.42 12.34
C VAL A 48 -3.85 2.12 13.28
N ASN A 49 -4.47 3.15 13.85
CA ASN A 49 -5.64 2.99 14.72
C ASN A 49 -6.82 2.34 13.98
N LEU A 50 -7.06 2.68 12.72
CA LEU A 50 -8.05 2.01 11.88
C LEU A 50 -7.65 0.57 11.55
N ALA A 51 -6.39 0.35 11.15
CA ALA A 51 -5.89 -0.97 10.79
C ALA A 51 -5.98 -1.99 11.95
N ARG A 52 -5.67 -1.57 13.19
CA ARG A 52 -5.78 -2.47 14.36
C ARG A 52 -7.20 -2.90 14.71
N GLN A 53 -8.21 -2.25 14.15
CA GLN A 53 -9.63 -2.57 14.36
C GLN A 53 -10.17 -3.55 13.32
N THR A 54 -9.38 -3.90 12.32
CA THR A 54 -9.77 -4.85 11.28
C THR A 54 -9.85 -6.28 11.80
N ALA A 55 -10.48 -7.16 11.01
CA ALA A 55 -10.54 -8.57 11.32
C ALA A 55 -9.13 -9.18 11.37
N SER A 56 -8.93 -10.14 12.28
CA SER A 56 -7.72 -10.93 12.40
C SER A 56 -8.07 -12.41 12.61
N GLY A 57 -7.30 -13.30 12.04
CA GLY A 57 -7.53 -14.74 12.12
C GLY A 57 -7.60 -15.22 13.57
N ALA A 58 -8.75 -15.80 13.96
CA ALA A 58 -9.06 -16.18 15.34
C ALA A 58 -8.84 -15.05 16.37
N ASN A 59 -8.92 -13.82 15.94
CA ASN A 59 -8.64 -12.61 16.72
C ASN A 59 -7.25 -12.59 17.40
N LYS A 60 -6.25 -13.22 16.79
CA LYS A 60 -4.90 -13.33 17.38
C LYS A 60 -4.13 -12.02 17.38
N GLN A 61 -4.45 -11.09 16.49
CA GLN A 61 -3.88 -9.73 16.41
C GLN A 61 -2.33 -9.72 16.49
N PRO A 62 -1.64 -10.48 15.60
CA PRO A 62 -0.18 -10.61 15.67
C PRO A 62 0.57 -9.37 15.20
N LEU A 63 -0.10 -8.46 14.49
CA LEU A 63 0.55 -7.34 13.83
C LEU A 63 0.95 -6.25 14.82
N ARG A 64 2.12 -5.66 14.57
CA ARG A 64 2.62 -4.44 15.20
C ARG A 64 3.04 -3.48 14.10
N TYR A 65 3.04 -2.18 14.42
CA TYR A 65 3.24 -1.14 13.43
C TYR A 65 4.31 -0.17 13.90
N ARG A 66 5.26 0.16 13.04
CA ARG A 66 6.24 1.22 13.26
C ARG A 66 5.94 2.37 12.29
N VAL A 67 5.51 3.49 12.84
CA VAL A 67 5.36 4.76 12.10
C VAL A 67 6.72 5.40 11.94
N VAL A 68 7.04 5.89 10.75
CA VAL A 68 8.33 6.47 10.39
C VAL A 68 8.09 7.81 9.70
N VAL A 69 8.44 8.91 10.38
CA VAL A 69 8.31 10.29 9.88
C VAL A 69 9.63 11.05 9.91
N GLU A 70 10.53 10.72 10.85
CA GLU A 70 11.81 11.40 11.00
C GLU A 70 12.68 11.22 9.74
N HIS A 71 13.28 12.31 9.28
CA HIS A 71 14.03 12.34 8.02
C HIS A 71 15.15 11.28 7.99
N THR A 72 15.89 11.11 9.08
CA THR A 72 16.98 10.14 9.16
C THR A 72 16.45 8.70 9.04
N GLU A 73 15.39 8.36 9.77
CA GLU A 73 14.76 7.03 9.69
C GLU A 73 14.16 6.79 8.31
N ARG A 74 13.45 7.80 7.73
CA ARG A 74 12.88 7.68 6.37
C ARG A 74 13.97 7.40 5.33
N THR A 75 15.11 8.10 5.43
CA THR A 75 16.25 7.90 4.52
C THR A 75 16.84 6.49 4.68
N ALA A 76 17.00 6.01 5.92
CA ALA A 76 17.52 4.69 6.19
C ALA A 76 16.58 3.58 5.68
N VAL A 77 15.26 3.73 5.89
CA VAL A 77 14.25 2.80 5.35
C VAL A 77 14.25 2.84 3.82
N PHE A 78 14.23 4.04 3.20
CA PHE A 78 14.23 4.19 1.73
C PHE A 78 15.37 3.41 1.07
N ALA A 79 16.58 3.46 1.66
CA ALA A 79 17.76 2.77 1.14
C ALA A 79 17.62 1.22 1.14
N GLN A 80 16.66 0.67 1.88
CA GLN A 80 16.41 -0.77 1.94
C GLN A 80 15.33 -1.25 0.97
N LEU A 81 14.61 -0.31 0.30
CA LEU A 81 13.46 -0.63 -0.54
C LEU A 81 13.87 -0.92 -1.98
N LYS A 82 13.10 -1.80 -2.64
CA LYS A 82 13.14 -2.00 -4.09
C LYS A 82 11.81 -1.60 -4.70
N TRP A 83 11.86 -0.82 -5.76
CA TRP A 83 10.68 -0.22 -6.36
C TRP A 83 10.26 -0.92 -7.67
N ALA A 84 8.95 -1.00 -7.89
CA ALA A 84 8.30 -1.29 -9.16
C ALA A 84 9.00 -2.32 -10.06
N GLY A 85 9.10 -3.57 -9.64
CA GLY A 85 9.87 -4.62 -10.32
C GLY A 85 9.55 -4.84 -11.81
N ALA A 86 8.39 -4.39 -12.31
CA ALA A 86 8.06 -4.43 -13.74
C ALA A 86 8.64 -3.23 -14.52
N LEU A 87 9.08 -2.17 -13.85
CA LEU A 87 9.75 -1.02 -14.46
C LEU A 87 11.27 -1.16 -14.29
N ARG A 88 11.88 -2.03 -15.07
CA ARG A 88 13.28 -2.48 -14.90
C ARG A 88 14.34 -1.38 -14.96
N GLU A 89 14.03 -0.25 -15.62
CA GLU A 89 14.92 0.90 -15.81
C GLU A 89 14.64 2.03 -14.82
N TRP A 90 13.80 1.78 -13.79
CA TRP A 90 13.43 2.77 -12.80
C TRP A 90 13.80 2.32 -11.39
N ASP A 91 14.80 2.97 -10.80
CA ASP A 91 15.35 2.61 -9.48
C ASP A 91 14.51 3.12 -8.29
N GLY A 92 13.45 3.85 -8.55
CA GLY A 92 12.57 4.43 -7.53
C GLY A 92 12.41 5.95 -7.67
N PRO A 93 11.66 6.59 -6.75
CA PRO A 93 11.45 8.03 -6.79
C PRO A 93 12.72 8.82 -6.48
N GLU A 94 12.95 9.87 -7.26
CA GLU A 94 14.05 10.81 -7.07
C GLU A 94 13.84 11.71 -5.84
N PRO A 95 14.88 12.39 -5.34
CA PRO A 95 14.71 13.44 -4.33
C PRO A 95 13.65 14.47 -4.76
N GLY A 96 12.74 14.81 -3.86
CA GLY A 96 11.55 15.62 -4.14
C GLY A 96 10.30 14.81 -4.49
N GLU A 97 10.46 13.52 -4.87
CA GLU A 97 9.35 12.61 -5.18
C GLU A 97 9.24 11.43 -4.20
N ARG A 98 10.03 11.42 -3.13
CA ARG A 98 10.06 10.29 -2.17
C ARG A 98 8.87 10.32 -1.22
N PRO A 99 8.50 9.15 -0.64
CA PRO A 99 7.48 9.10 0.41
C PRO A 99 7.84 9.98 1.59
N SER A 100 6.86 10.70 2.11
CA SER A 100 7.03 11.56 3.29
C SER A 100 6.76 10.84 4.61
N GLY A 101 6.28 9.59 4.57
CA GLY A 101 6.11 8.72 5.73
C GLY A 101 6.06 7.25 5.36
N TYR A 102 6.31 6.38 6.35
CA TYR A 102 6.12 4.94 6.21
C TYR A 102 5.38 4.36 7.42
N ILE A 103 4.62 3.29 7.17
CA ILE A 103 4.15 2.37 8.19
C ILE A 103 4.79 1.02 7.89
N VAL A 104 5.65 0.54 8.78
CA VAL A 104 6.21 -0.80 8.69
C VAL A 104 5.34 -1.74 9.49
N ILE A 105 4.75 -2.72 8.81
CA ILE A 105 3.93 -3.77 9.42
C ILE A 105 4.84 -4.92 9.82
N CYS A 106 4.82 -5.28 11.11
CA CYS A 106 5.65 -6.33 11.68
C CYS A 106 4.79 -7.47 12.25
N ASP A 107 5.30 -8.69 12.16
CA ASP A 107 4.78 -9.85 12.90
C ASP A 107 5.44 -9.96 14.26
N ALA A 108 4.65 -10.12 15.31
CA ALA A 108 5.10 -10.34 16.70
C ALA A 108 4.85 -11.77 17.19
N GLY A 109 4.88 -12.74 16.31
CA GLY A 109 4.67 -14.15 16.65
C GLY A 109 3.29 -14.67 16.28
N GLY A 110 2.84 -14.35 15.07
CA GLY A 110 1.59 -14.86 14.50
C GLY A 110 1.66 -16.30 13.99
N GLY A 111 0.83 -16.63 13.04
CA GLY A 111 0.72 -17.97 12.48
C GLY A 111 0.26 -17.95 11.02
N ALA A 112 -0.35 -19.03 10.56
CA ALA A 112 -0.74 -19.20 9.15
C ALA A 112 -1.66 -18.10 8.59
N THR A 113 -2.41 -17.41 9.43
CA THR A 113 -3.32 -16.30 9.02
C THR A 113 -2.64 -14.94 8.97
N THR A 114 -1.42 -14.78 9.47
CA THR A 114 -0.71 -13.50 9.51
C THR A 114 -0.61 -12.81 8.14
N PRO A 115 -0.34 -13.51 7.02
CA PRO A 115 -0.32 -12.87 5.69
C PRO A 115 -1.70 -12.33 5.25
N VAL A 116 -2.79 -12.93 5.71
CA VAL A 116 -4.15 -12.43 5.45
C VAL A 116 -4.40 -11.17 6.27
N ASP A 117 -4.09 -11.20 7.56
CA ASP A 117 -4.22 -10.05 8.46
C ASP A 117 -3.40 -8.85 7.95
N GLU A 118 -2.17 -9.11 7.46
CA GLU A 118 -1.28 -8.13 6.86
C GLU A 118 -1.92 -7.42 5.66
N GLY A 119 -2.49 -8.20 4.72
CA GLY A 119 -3.16 -7.66 3.54
C GLY A 119 -4.40 -6.82 3.89
N ILE A 120 -5.21 -7.26 4.85
CA ILE A 120 -6.38 -6.54 5.35
C ILE A 120 -5.96 -5.21 5.97
N ALA A 121 -4.98 -5.21 6.85
CA ALA A 121 -4.45 -4.03 7.53
C ALA A 121 -3.87 -3.02 6.51
N ALA A 122 -3.02 -3.48 5.60
CA ALA A 122 -2.39 -2.64 4.59
C ALA A 122 -3.42 -2.00 3.64
N GLN A 123 -4.42 -2.75 3.20
CA GLN A 123 -5.49 -2.20 2.35
C GLN A 123 -6.32 -1.17 3.10
N THR A 124 -6.62 -1.39 4.37
CA THR A 124 -7.34 -0.43 5.22
C THR A 124 -6.56 0.87 5.38
N ILE A 125 -5.23 0.79 5.65
CA ILE A 125 -4.32 1.94 5.71
C ILE A 125 -4.39 2.74 4.41
N LEU A 126 -4.30 2.08 3.25
CA LEU A 126 -4.28 2.77 1.96
C LEU A 126 -5.62 3.40 1.58
N LEU A 127 -6.75 2.74 1.87
CA LEU A 127 -8.08 3.32 1.64
C LEU A 127 -8.29 4.56 2.50
N ALA A 128 -7.94 4.50 3.78
CA ALA A 128 -8.06 5.63 4.69
C ALA A 128 -7.09 6.78 4.33
N ALA A 129 -5.89 6.47 3.85
CA ALA A 129 -4.97 7.48 3.34
C ALA A 129 -5.55 8.22 2.13
N VAL A 130 -6.18 7.49 1.18
CA VAL A 130 -6.84 8.09 0.02
C VAL A 130 -8.04 8.95 0.42
N GLN A 131 -8.85 8.48 1.37
CA GLN A 131 -9.96 9.25 1.95
C GLN A 131 -9.48 10.59 2.53
N ALA A 132 -8.29 10.60 3.11
CA ALA A 132 -7.66 11.80 3.67
C ALA A 132 -6.89 12.65 2.63
N GLY A 133 -6.94 12.30 1.33
CA GLY A 133 -6.28 13.03 0.25
C GLY A 133 -4.79 12.71 0.07
N TYR A 134 -4.33 11.61 0.67
CA TYR A 134 -3.00 11.03 0.51
C TYR A 134 -3.06 9.74 -0.31
N GLY A 135 -1.95 9.02 -0.41
CA GLY A 135 -1.89 7.74 -1.09
C GLY A 135 -0.63 6.99 -0.74
N GLY A 136 -0.46 5.79 -1.27
CA GLY A 136 0.71 5.00 -0.93
C GLY A 136 0.91 3.78 -1.80
N CYS A 137 1.89 2.98 -1.39
CA CYS A 137 2.25 1.73 -2.06
C CYS A 137 2.67 0.68 -1.03
N MET A 138 2.18 -0.53 -1.19
CA MET A 138 2.65 -1.71 -0.46
C MET A 138 3.96 -2.22 -1.06
N LEU A 139 4.98 -2.39 -0.25
CA LEU A 139 6.30 -2.87 -0.64
C LEU A 139 6.66 -4.13 0.15
N HIS A 140 6.78 -5.24 -0.57
CA HIS A 140 7.29 -6.52 -0.05
C HIS A 140 8.76 -6.77 -0.45
N ALA A 141 9.23 -6.07 -1.49
CA ALA A 141 10.60 -6.19 -1.98
C ALA A 141 11.50 -5.20 -1.24
N PHE A 142 12.08 -5.63 -0.12
CA PHE A 142 13.01 -4.85 0.67
C PHE A 142 13.95 -5.74 1.49
N ASN A 143 15.04 -5.18 1.96
CA ASN A 143 15.96 -5.83 2.89
C ASN A 143 15.37 -5.80 4.31
N ARG A 144 14.80 -6.91 4.76
CA ARG A 144 14.11 -7.02 6.06
C ARG A 144 15.04 -6.74 7.24
N THR A 145 16.24 -7.31 7.20
CA THR A 145 17.26 -7.09 8.25
C THR A 145 17.66 -5.63 8.32
N GLY A 146 17.95 -5.00 7.17
CA GLY A 146 18.32 -3.59 7.12
C GLY A 146 17.21 -2.65 7.62
N VAL A 147 15.93 -2.95 7.35
CA VAL A 147 14.80 -2.19 7.92
C VAL A 147 14.70 -2.40 9.43
N ALA A 148 14.86 -3.64 9.91
CA ALA A 148 14.81 -3.95 11.34
C ALA A 148 15.90 -3.22 12.11
N GLU A 149 17.13 -3.21 11.60
CA GLU A 149 18.28 -2.50 12.19
C GLU A 149 18.07 -0.97 12.16
N ALA A 150 17.66 -0.43 11.00
CA ALA A 150 17.43 1.02 10.83
C ALA A 150 16.38 1.58 11.80
N LEU A 151 15.43 0.75 12.23
CA LEU A 151 14.32 1.15 13.10
C LEU A 151 14.44 0.65 14.54
N GLY A 152 15.54 -0.01 14.92
CA GLY A 152 15.75 -0.54 16.26
C GLY A 152 14.66 -1.50 16.70
N LEU A 153 14.23 -2.42 15.80
CA LEU A 153 13.09 -3.31 16.09
C LEU A 153 13.41 -4.36 17.16
N ALA A 154 14.67 -4.70 17.39
CA ALA A 154 15.07 -5.62 18.46
C ALA A 154 14.77 -5.00 19.84
N GLU A 155 15.21 -3.76 20.07
CA GLU A 155 14.95 -3.02 21.31
C GLU A 155 13.46 -2.70 21.47
N ALA A 156 12.75 -2.49 20.36
CA ALA A 156 11.29 -2.31 20.40
C ALA A 156 10.58 -3.60 20.82
N ALA A 157 11.03 -4.75 20.35
CA ALA A 157 10.49 -6.07 20.76
C ALA A 157 10.66 -6.32 22.26
N GLU A 158 11.86 -6.02 22.80
CA GLU A 158 12.14 -6.13 24.24
C GLU A 158 11.20 -5.23 25.06
N ARG A 159 11.06 -3.95 24.66
CA ARG A 159 10.14 -3.00 25.35
C ARG A 159 8.69 -3.45 25.32
N MET A 160 8.26 -4.15 24.26
CA MET A 160 6.89 -4.68 24.11
C MET A 160 6.69 -6.06 24.75
N GLY A 161 7.76 -6.70 25.24
CA GLY A 161 7.69 -8.04 25.81
C GLY A 161 7.37 -9.13 24.79
N VAL A 162 7.74 -8.94 23.51
CA VAL A 162 7.60 -9.93 22.45
C VAL A 162 8.97 -10.47 22.05
N SER A 163 9.00 -11.70 21.51
CA SER A 163 10.27 -12.36 21.16
C SER A 163 10.98 -11.70 19.97
N GLU A 164 10.22 -11.17 19.03
CA GLU A 164 10.73 -10.55 17.81
C GLU A 164 9.68 -9.62 17.21
N LEU A 165 10.12 -8.59 16.47
CA LEU A 165 9.30 -7.80 15.55
C LEU A 165 9.85 -8.01 14.14
N LYS A 166 9.22 -8.91 13.38
CA LYS A 166 9.66 -9.28 12.04
C LYS A 166 8.99 -8.41 10.98
N PRO A 167 9.72 -7.55 10.25
CA PRO A 167 9.12 -6.74 9.19
C PRO A 167 8.53 -7.62 8.08
N LEU A 168 7.23 -7.44 7.80
CA LEU A 168 6.50 -8.14 6.74
C LEU A 168 6.38 -7.26 5.50
N MET A 169 5.92 -6.01 5.69
CA MET A 169 5.62 -5.06 4.63
C MET A 169 6.02 -3.65 5.03
N VAL A 170 6.45 -2.86 4.07
CA VAL A 170 6.57 -1.40 4.20
C VAL A 170 5.47 -0.74 3.38
N VAL A 171 4.59 0.02 4.03
CA VAL A 171 3.61 0.87 3.35
C VAL A 171 4.22 2.26 3.23
N ALA A 172 4.59 2.64 2.01
CA ALA A 172 5.08 3.98 1.68
C ALA A 172 3.89 4.92 1.50
N LEU A 173 3.94 6.11 2.10
CA LEU A 173 2.82 7.05 2.17
C LEU A 173 3.28 8.49 1.90
N GLY A 174 2.39 9.29 1.31
CA GLY A 174 2.62 10.69 1.03
C GLY A 174 1.55 11.29 0.14
N LYS A 175 1.72 12.55 -0.27
CA LYS A 175 0.87 13.22 -1.25
C LYS A 175 1.18 12.67 -2.63
N PRO A 176 0.23 12.05 -3.37
CA PRO A 176 0.52 11.53 -4.70
C PRO A 176 0.93 12.63 -5.69
N ALA A 177 2.04 12.43 -6.40
CA ALA A 177 2.56 13.32 -7.45
C ALA A 177 2.59 12.66 -8.83
N GLU A 178 1.96 11.50 -8.99
CA GLU A 178 1.83 10.81 -10.29
C GLU A 178 0.38 10.53 -10.65
N LYS A 179 0.14 10.41 -11.96
CA LYS A 179 -1.15 9.96 -12.48
C LYS A 179 -1.13 8.45 -12.66
N VAL A 180 -2.09 7.77 -12.04
CA VAL A 180 -2.29 6.33 -12.22
C VAL A 180 -3.65 6.11 -12.89
N ARG A 181 -3.68 5.31 -13.96
CA ARG A 181 -4.87 4.99 -14.73
C ARG A 181 -5.17 3.50 -14.68
N LEU A 182 -6.41 3.17 -14.42
CA LEU A 182 -6.92 1.82 -14.65
C LEU A 182 -7.24 1.68 -16.13
N GLU A 183 -6.75 0.62 -16.75
CA GLU A 183 -6.98 0.30 -18.15
C GLU A 183 -7.68 -1.05 -18.26
N PRO A 184 -8.54 -1.26 -19.26
CA PRO A 184 -8.97 -2.62 -19.60
C PRO A 184 -7.76 -3.44 -20.07
N LEU A 185 -7.78 -4.75 -19.83
CA LEU A 185 -6.65 -5.63 -20.19
C LEU A 185 -6.30 -5.56 -21.68
N GLU A 186 -7.30 -5.35 -22.53
CA GLU A 186 -7.17 -5.25 -23.98
C GLU A 186 -6.37 -4.01 -24.44
N ALA A 187 -6.24 -2.99 -23.57
CA ALA A 187 -5.40 -1.81 -23.82
C ALA A 187 -3.93 -2.03 -23.46
N SER A 188 -3.57 -3.18 -22.88
CA SER A 188 -2.19 -3.52 -22.55
C SER A 188 -1.35 -3.70 -23.82
N PRO A 189 -0.17 -3.07 -23.92
CA PRO A 189 0.68 -3.18 -25.11
C PRO A 189 1.15 -4.61 -25.42
N ASP A 190 1.26 -5.46 -24.42
CA ASP A 190 1.72 -6.85 -24.54
C ASP A 190 0.60 -7.89 -24.25
N GLY A 191 -0.64 -7.43 -24.03
CA GLY A 191 -1.77 -8.29 -23.71
C GLY A 191 -1.71 -8.91 -22.31
N THR A 192 -0.77 -8.46 -21.46
CA THR A 192 -0.62 -8.98 -20.09
C THR A 192 -1.14 -8.00 -19.04
N THR A 193 -1.17 -8.42 -17.77
CA THR A 193 -1.49 -7.56 -16.63
C THR A 193 -0.30 -6.71 -16.17
N THR A 194 0.81 -6.72 -16.88
CA THR A 194 1.99 -5.92 -16.56
C THR A 194 1.67 -4.43 -16.69
N TYR A 195 1.92 -3.67 -15.64
CA TYR A 195 1.75 -2.22 -15.67
C TYR A 195 2.93 -1.55 -16.40
N TRP A 196 2.68 -0.38 -17.01
CA TRP A 196 3.69 0.41 -17.73
C TRP A 196 3.55 1.90 -17.46
N ARG A 197 4.54 2.68 -17.91
CA ARG A 197 4.46 4.15 -17.98
C ARG A 197 4.49 4.59 -19.43
N ASP A 198 3.70 5.62 -19.74
CA ASP A 198 3.73 6.29 -21.04
C ASP A 198 4.81 7.41 -21.08
N ALA A 199 4.97 8.03 -22.25
CA ALA A 199 5.92 9.13 -22.45
C ALA A 199 5.59 10.38 -21.60
N ALA A 200 4.35 10.52 -21.12
CA ALA A 200 3.92 11.57 -20.21
C ALA A 200 4.07 11.18 -18.73
N SER A 201 4.75 10.06 -18.45
CA SER A 201 4.95 9.49 -17.12
C SER A 201 3.66 9.07 -16.40
N ALA A 202 2.52 8.94 -17.11
CA ALA A 202 1.33 8.36 -16.52
C ALA A 202 1.52 6.84 -16.33
N HIS A 203 1.10 6.32 -15.18
CA HIS A 203 1.21 4.91 -14.81
C HIS A 203 -0.08 4.18 -15.16
N HIS A 204 -0.02 3.22 -16.08
CA HIS A 204 -1.15 2.45 -16.56
C HIS A 204 -1.20 1.08 -15.90
N VAL A 205 -2.37 0.70 -15.38
CA VAL A 205 -2.57 -0.55 -14.63
C VAL A 205 -3.72 -1.33 -15.27
N PRO A 206 -3.42 -2.35 -16.11
CA PRO A 206 -4.45 -3.16 -16.76
C PRO A 206 -5.23 -4.00 -15.75
N LYS A 207 -6.53 -4.11 -15.97
CA LYS A 207 -7.44 -4.93 -15.16
C LYS A 207 -8.22 -5.90 -16.05
N ARG A 208 -8.38 -7.13 -15.59
CA ARG A 208 -9.29 -8.10 -16.20
C ARG A 208 -10.72 -7.56 -16.13
N SER A 209 -11.54 -7.90 -17.12
CA SER A 209 -12.99 -7.64 -17.06
C SER A 209 -13.65 -8.41 -15.92
N LEU A 210 -14.82 -7.97 -15.49
CA LEU A 210 -15.59 -8.66 -14.47
C LEU A 210 -15.91 -10.10 -14.89
N ALA A 211 -16.28 -10.32 -16.16
CA ALA A 211 -16.50 -11.65 -16.71
C ALA A 211 -15.22 -12.53 -16.74
N GLY A 212 -14.04 -11.93 -16.74
CA GLY A 212 -12.76 -12.64 -16.71
C GLY A 212 -12.29 -13.05 -15.30
N VAL A 213 -13.06 -12.72 -14.25
CA VAL A 213 -12.74 -13.07 -12.85
C VAL A 213 -13.88 -13.80 -12.14
N LEU A 214 -15.09 -13.77 -12.67
CA LEU A 214 -16.21 -14.59 -12.18
C LEU A 214 -16.17 -15.98 -12.81
N VAL A 215 -16.42 -17.03 -12.02
CA VAL A 215 -16.51 -18.43 -12.40
C VAL A 215 -17.91 -18.98 -12.14
#